data_0c6c34ae54132ea6e7fd951f33beb8e8
#
_entry.id   0c6c34ae54132ea6e7fd951f33beb8e8
#
_cell.length_a   1.000
_cell.length_b   1.000
_cell.length_c   1.000
_cell.angle_alpha   90.00
_cell.angle_beta   90.00
_cell.angle_gamma   90.00
#
_symmetry.space_group_name_H-M   'P 1'
#
loop_
_entity.id
_entity.type
_entity.pdbx_description
1 polymer ?
#
loop_
_entity_poly.entity_id
_entity_poly.type
_entity_poly.pdbx_seq_one_letter_code
_entity_poly.pdbx_strand_id
1 'polypeptide(L)'
;MALWGGRFEAGVAEVTQEFGASLPVDKHLYKQDIAGSKAHAKMLASQGIISAKDEQAIAEGLTAIEQDIDAGNFTFDINDEDIHMSIESELTRRIGEAGKRLHTGRSRNDQVATDTRLGVKALAKELMEANLELRHVLVDAAKQYDKVILPGYTHMQHAQPVLLSHHLLAYSWMFARDFTRLKAALDAADNCPLGAAALAGTSYPLDRQMTAAELGFAGVIPNSLDAVSDRDFLLDLHYAGSVMAMHLSRLSEEIVLWSSSEFGFITLSDSYSTGSSIMPQKKNPDFAELIRGKSGRVYGNLVQLLVTMKGLPLAYNKDLQEDKEGALDTAHTLMQCLSVMAGMISTWTVNEDAMARECGVGHLAATDVADYLAKRGLPFREAHAVVGHLVLMCEKRDCNLEDLPFEVFQEASPLFEHDITEALDIPSIVAARTTEGGTAPAAVAVQLQRAQAQLVADEGVLGSLTKVVEMGHGAK
;
A
#
# COMPACT_ATOMS: atom_id res chain seq x y z
N MET A 1 20.58 8.97 -34.69
CA MET A 1 22.07 8.93 -34.59
C MET A 1 22.38 9.16 -33.13
N ALA A 2 23.06 8.22 -32.48
CA ALA A 2 23.31 8.33 -31.03
C ALA A 2 24.07 9.63 -30.69
N LEU A 3 23.65 10.37 -29.69
CA LEU A 3 24.24 11.67 -29.27
C LEU A 3 25.71 11.54 -28.79
N TRP A 4 26.19 10.31 -28.53
CA TRP A 4 27.53 9.98 -28.00
C TRP A 4 28.48 9.31 -29.02
N GLY A 5 28.17 9.37 -30.32
CA GLY A 5 28.86 8.63 -31.37
C GLY A 5 30.30 9.06 -31.74
N GLY A 6 30.81 10.18 -31.20
CA GLY A 6 32.07 10.78 -31.67
C GLY A 6 33.36 9.97 -31.50
N ARG A 7 33.37 8.92 -30.64
CA ARG A 7 34.54 8.06 -30.38
C ARG A 7 34.42 6.68 -31.08
N PHE A 8 33.25 6.31 -31.52
CA PHE A 8 32.97 4.94 -32.01
C PHE A 8 33.03 4.92 -33.52
N GLU A 9 33.76 3.95 -34.09
CA GLU A 9 33.90 3.72 -35.53
C GLU A 9 32.75 2.86 -36.11
N ALA A 10 32.05 2.11 -35.26
CA ALA A 10 30.94 1.24 -35.64
C ALA A 10 29.68 1.57 -34.83
N GLY A 11 28.51 1.35 -35.42
CA GLY A 11 27.21 1.42 -34.71
C GLY A 11 27.03 0.28 -33.71
N VAL A 12 26.11 0.49 -32.77
CA VAL A 12 25.67 -0.54 -31.80
C VAL A 12 24.97 -1.68 -32.56
N ALA A 13 25.20 -2.93 -32.17
CA ALA A 13 24.50 -4.06 -32.76
C ALA A 13 22.99 -3.98 -32.44
N GLU A 14 22.15 -4.32 -33.40
CA GLU A 14 20.69 -4.20 -33.30
C GLU A 14 20.13 -4.90 -32.03
N VAL A 15 20.59 -6.13 -31.74
CA VAL A 15 20.20 -6.91 -30.57
C VAL A 15 20.56 -6.22 -29.23
N THR A 16 21.65 -5.46 -29.19
CA THR A 16 22.06 -4.73 -27.97
C THR A 16 21.35 -3.40 -27.84
N GLN A 17 20.80 -2.86 -28.88
CA GLN A 17 20.01 -1.64 -28.89
C GLN A 17 18.69 -1.85 -28.15
N GLU A 18 17.93 -2.89 -28.53
CA GLU A 18 16.71 -3.27 -27.83
C GLU A 18 16.98 -3.71 -26.38
N PHE A 19 18.01 -4.56 -26.18
CA PHE A 19 18.37 -5.03 -24.85
C PHE A 19 18.79 -3.91 -23.88
N GLY A 20 19.40 -2.85 -24.40
CA GLY A 20 19.90 -1.73 -23.59
C GLY A 20 18.91 -0.60 -23.38
N ALA A 21 17.77 -0.61 -24.08
CA ALA A 21 16.79 0.48 -23.99
C ALA A 21 15.93 0.35 -22.72
N SER A 22 15.75 1.46 -22.00
CA SER A 22 14.85 1.58 -20.85
C SER A 22 13.50 2.22 -21.21
N LEU A 23 13.36 2.75 -22.42
CA LEU A 23 12.18 3.45 -22.90
C LEU A 23 10.84 2.74 -22.66
N PRO A 24 10.70 1.40 -22.80
CA PRO A 24 9.44 0.72 -22.52
C PRO A 24 8.94 0.91 -21.09
N VAL A 25 9.86 1.12 -20.14
CA VAL A 25 9.57 1.30 -18.71
C VAL A 25 9.54 2.78 -18.34
N ASP A 26 10.59 3.54 -18.67
CA ASP A 26 10.76 4.91 -18.19
C ASP A 26 9.89 5.94 -18.92
N LYS A 27 9.28 5.58 -20.06
CA LYS A 27 8.28 6.43 -20.72
C LYS A 27 7.15 6.86 -19.77
N HIS A 28 6.86 6.10 -18.73
CA HIS A 28 5.86 6.46 -17.71
C HIS A 28 6.28 7.63 -16.83
N LEU A 29 7.58 8.03 -16.86
CA LEU A 29 8.15 9.16 -16.12
C LEU A 29 8.23 10.45 -16.96
N TYR A 30 7.57 10.52 -18.12
CA TYR A 30 7.68 11.71 -19.00
C TYR A 30 7.31 13.04 -18.33
N LYS A 31 6.33 13.04 -17.42
CA LYS A 31 5.96 14.25 -16.66
C LYS A 31 7.06 14.67 -15.70
N GLN A 32 7.70 13.71 -15.05
CA GLN A 32 8.83 13.95 -14.16
C GLN A 32 10.03 14.52 -14.92
N ASP A 33 10.37 13.94 -16.07
CA ASP A 33 11.45 14.42 -16.93
C ASP A 33 11.17 15.83 -17.45
N ILE A 34 9.96 16.09 -17.92
CA ILE A 34 9.56 17.43 -18.42
C ILE A 34 9.59 18.46 -17.28
N ALA A 35 9.08 18.13 -16.10
CA ALA A 35 9.14 19.01 -14.94
C ALA A 35 10.60 19.30 -14.53
N GLY A 36 11.43 18.26 -14.43
CA GLY A 36 12.86 18.37 -14.14
C GLY A 36 13.60 19.23 -15.16
N SER A 37 13.32 19.03 -16.44
CA SER A 37 13.90 19.79 -17.55
C SER A 37 13.46 21.26 -17.56
N LYS A 38 12.18 21.57 -17.29
CA LYS A 38 11.69 22.95 -17.15
C LYS A 38 12.37 23.67 -15.98
N ALA A 39 12.45 23.00 -14.80
CA ALA A 39 13.12 23.57 -13.63
C ALA A 39 14.61 23.82 -13.85
N HIS A 40 15.27 22.89 -14.53
CA HIS A 40 16.68 23.04 -14.90
C HIS A 40 16.90 24.21 -15.87
N ALA A 41 16.12 24.35 -16.93
CA ALA A 41 16.21 25.46 -17.88
C ALA A 41 16.00 26.83 -17.21
N LYS A 42 14.99 26.90 -16.32
CA LYS A 42 14.72 28.12 -15.54
C LYS A 42 15.89 28.50 -14.64
N MET A 43 16.50 27.52 -13.96
CA MET A 43 17.70 27.73 -13.14
C MET A 43 18.90 28.17 -14.01
N LEU A 44 19.15 27.52 -15.16
CA LEU A 44 20.24 27.92 -16.08
C LEU A 44 20.10 29.38 -16.55
N ALA A 45 18.87 29.79 -16.86
CA ALA A 45 18.62 31.19 -17.26
C ALA A 45 18.84 32.15 -16.09
N SER A 46 18.40 31.83 -14.88
CA SER A 46 18.60 32.67 -13.69
C SER A 46 20.06 32.85 -13.34
N GLN A 47 20.90 31.86 -13.62
CA GLN A 47 22.36 31.91 -13.44
C GLN A 47 23.09 32.51 -14.64
N GLY A 48 22.39 32.98 -15.69
CA GLY A 48 22.97 33.56 -16.87
C GLY A 48 23.73 32.58 -17.77
N ILE A 49 23.52 31.27 -17.61
CA ILE A 49 24.18 30.20 -18.39
C ILE A 49 23.54 30.10 -19.78
N ILE A 50 22.21 30.24 -19.84
CA ILE A 50 21.43 30.35 -21.09
C ILE A 50 20.67 31.69 -21.11
N SER A 51 20.17 32.10 -22.25
CA SER A 51 19.36 33.33 -22.33
C SER A 51 17.91 33.08 -21.87
N ALA A 52 17.23 34.11 -21.38
CA ALA A 52 15.79 34.02 -21.08
C ALA A 52 14.95 33.64 -22.30
N LYS A 53 15.40 33.99 -23.52
CA LYS A 53 14.74 33.57 -24.76
C LYS A 53 14.89 32.07 -25.01
N ASP A 54 16.04 31.47 -24.70
CA ASP A 54 16.26 30.04 -24.82
C ASP A 54 15.39 29.28 -23.76
N GLU A 55 15.38 29.81 -22.53
CA GLU A 55 14.54 29.23 -21.45
C GLU A 55 13.05 29.21 -21.84
N GLN A 56 12.53 30.35 -22.32
CA GLN A 56 11.13 30.42 -22.75
C GLN A 56 10.81 29.41 -23.86
N ALA A 57 11.68 29.35 -24.90
CA ALA A 57 11.51 28.41 -26.00
C ALA A 57 11.54 26.95 -25.52
N ILE A 58 12.42 26.60 -24.58
CA ILE A 58 12.51 25.26 -23.98
C ILE A 58 11.23 24.97 -23.20
N ALA A 59 10.77 25.87 -22.34
CA ALA A 59 9.58 25.68 -21.53
C ALA A 59 8.30 25.47 -22.38
N GLU A 60 8.13 26.29 -23.43
CA GLU A 60 7.03 26.20 -24.39
C GLU A 60 7.12 24.89 -25.20
N GLY A 61 8.29 24.51 -25.68
CA GLY A 61 8.53 23.28 -26.43
C GLY A 61 8.25 22.03 -25.59
N LEU A 62 8.71 21.99 -24.34
CA LEU A 62 8.45 20.90 -23.41
C LEU A 62 6.96 20.79 -23.06
N THR A 63 6.26 21.93 -22.89
CA THR A 63 4.80 21.92 -22.65
C THR A 63 4.03 21.35 -23.83
N ALA A 64 4.44 21.68 -25.06
CA ALA A 64 3.81 21.14 -26.25
C ALA A 64 4.07 19.63 -26.41
N ILE A 65 5.27 19.14 -26.04
CA ILE A 65 5.58 17.70 -26.04
C ILE A 65 4.71 16.97 -25.01
N GLU A 66 4.58 17.51 -23.79
CA GLU A 66 3.72 16.96 -22.74
C GLU A 66 2.27 16.79 -23.22
N GLN A 67 1.72 17.83 -23.85
CA GLN A 67 0.36 17.80 -24.41
C GLN A 67 0.21 16.76 -25.51
N ASP A 68 1.21 16.59 -26.39
CA ASP A 68 1.17 15.55 -27.43
C ASP A 68 1.23 14.14 -26.83
N ILE A 69 2.01 13.91 -25.78
CA ILE A 69 2.06 12.62 -25.08
C ILE A 69 0.71 12.36 -24.38
N ASP A 70 0.16 13.33 -23.65
CA ASP A 70 -1.13 13.22 -22.99
C ASP A 70 -2.29 12.92 -23.99
N ALA A 71 -2.23 13.51 -25.18
CA ALA A 71 -3.20 13.28 -26.24
C ALA A 71 -2.98 11.98 -27.05
N GLY A 72 -1.89 11.23 -26.79
CA GLY A 72 -1.52 10.04 -27.55
C GLY A 72 -1.00 10.34 -28.96
N ASN A 73 -0.57 11.55 -29.24
CA ASN A 73 -0.05 11.99 -30.54
C ASN A 73 1.46 11.88 -30.65
N PHE A 74 2.16 11.51 -29.55
CA PHE A 74 3.60 11.34 -29.54
C PHE A 74 3.97 9.89 -29.86
N THR A 75 4.95 9.69 -30.74
CA THR A 75 5.48 8.37 -31.07
C THR A 75 6.82 8.17 -30.40
N PHE A 76 6.91 7.18 -29.52
CA PHE A 76 8.16 6.76 -28.89
C PHE A 76 8.95 5.86 -29.87
N ASP A 77 10.20 6.20 -30.13
CA ASP A 77 11.11 5.40 -30.96
C ASP A 77 12.10 4.66 -30.05
N ILE A 78 12.12 3.34 -30.09
CA ILE A 78 13.04 2.51 -29.29
C ILE A 78 14.51 2.85 -29.56
N ASN A 79 14.82 3.45 -30.69
CA ASN A 79 16.17 3.93 -31.01
C ASN A 79 16.61 5.14 -30.18
N ASP A 80 15.70 5.77 -29.46
CA ASP A 80 16.02 6.85 -28.52
C ASP A 80 16.57 6.33 -27.18
N GLU A 81 16.62 5.02 -26.96
CA GLU A 81 17.15 4.35 -25.75
C GLU A 81 16.32 4.62 -24.48
N ASP A 82 16.01 5.87 -24.14
CA ASP A 82 15.28 6.26 -22.94
C ASP A 82 14.32 7.45 -23.20
N ILE A 83 13.44 7.72 -22.22
CA ILE A 83 12.47 8.82 -22.28
C ILE A 83 13.16 10.17 -22.40
N HIS A 84 14.30 10.34 -21.76
CA HIS A 84 15.06 11.58 -21.74
C HIS A 84 15.57 11.94 -23.12
N MET A 85 16.10 10.94 -23.87
CA MET A 85 16.54 11.13 -25.25
C MET A 85 15.36 11.37 -26.20
N SER A 86 14.24 10.68 -26.02
CA SER A 86 13.02 10.90 -26.81
C SER A 86 12.54 12.36 -26.68
N ILE A 87 12.45 12.87 -25.46
CA ILE A 87 12.02 14.25 -25.20
C ILE A 87 13.04 15.27 -25.72
N GLU A 88 14.35 15.06 -25.44
CA GLU A 88 15.42 15.97 -25.85
C GLU A 88 15.57 16.05 -27.38
N SER A 89 15.47 14.90 -28.08
CA SER A 89 15.53 14.82 -29.55
C SER A 89 14.34 15.55 -30.18
N GLU A 90 13.14 15.32 -29.69
CA GLU A 90 11.93 15.97 -30.18
C GLU A 90 11.93 17.46 -29.87
N LEU A 91 12.38 17.86 -28.66
CA LEU A 91 12.55 19.28 -28.33
C LEU A 91 13.50 19.97 -29.28
N THR A 92 14.67 19.35 -29.54
CA THR A 92 15.67 19.89 -30.47
C THR A 92 15.14 20.01 -31.91
N ARG A 93 14.32 19.03 -32.34
CA ARG A 93 13.66 19.05 -33.64
C ARG A 93 12.68 20.25 -33.78
N ARG A 94 11.95 20.56 -32.66
CA ARG A 94 10.97 21.69 -32.66
C ARG A 94 11.59 23.05 -32.57
N ILE A 95 12.59 23.23 -31.67
CA ILE A 95 13.10 24.55 -31.33
C ILE A 95 14.58 24.77 -31.72
N GLY A 96 15.25 23.79 -32.34
CA GLY A 96 16.60 23.93 -32.88
C GLY A 96 17.68 24.15 -31.81
N GLU A 97 18.55 25.19 -32.01
CA GLU A 97 19.71 25.44 -31.16
C GLU A 97 19.38 25.68 -29.67
N ALA A 98 18.22 26.22 -29.36
CA ALA A 98 17.79 26.43 -27.98
C ALA A 98 17.63 25.07 -27.25
N GLY A 99 17.07 24.05 -27.93
CA GLY A 99 16.91 22.69 -27.35
C GLY A 99 18.23 22.04 -26.98
N LYS A 100 19.26 22.22 -27.79
CA LYS A 100 20.62 21.67 -27.52
C LYS A 100 21.29 22.23 -26.27
N ARG A 101 20.82 23.38 -25.75
CA ARG A 101 21.37 24.01 -24.54
C ARG A 101 20.79 23.45 -23.25
N LEU A 102 19.66 22.72 -23.32
CA LEU A 102 19.00 22.17 -22.15
C LEU A 102 19.92 21.26 -21.34
N HIS A 103 20.80 20.48 -21.98
CA HIS A 103 21.68 19.52 -21.29
C HIS A 103 22.89 20.16 -20.59
N THR A 104 23.05 21.49 -20.64
CA THR A 104 24.21 22.23 -20.05
C THR A 104 24.25 21.97 -18.52
N GLY A 105 25.40 21.53 -18.01
CA GLY A 105 25.62 21.29 -16.58
C GLY A 105 24.85 20.10 -15.97
N ARG A 106 24.24 19.27 -16.81
CA ARG A 106 23.46 18.10 -16.42
C ARG A 106 24.08 16.81 -16.99
N SER A 107 23.84 15.68 -16.32
CA SER A 107 24.11 14.33 -16.83
C SER A 107 22.82 13.54 -16.90
N ARG A 108 22.79 12.46 -17.69
CA ARG A 108 21.72 11.48 -17.64
C ARG A 108 21.57 10.88 -16.23
N ASN A 109 22.67 10.76 -15.48
CA ASN A 109 22.70 10.16 -14.16
C ASN A 109 21.89 10.93 -13.11
N ASP A 110 22.09 12.26 -12.99
CA ASP A 110 21.31 13.08 -12.06
C ASP A 110 19.90 13.36 -12.56
N GLN A 111 19.69 13.36 -13.88
CA GLN A 111 18.38 13.46 -14.50
C GLN A 111 17.50 12.25 -14.15
N VAL A 112 17.94 11.03 -14.45
CA VAL A 112 17.16 9.82 -14.16
C VAL A 112 16.92 9.61 -12.66
N ALA A 113 17.90 9.96 -11.81
CA ALA A 113 17.74 9.90 -10.36
C ALA A 113 16.67 10.89 -9.86
N THR A 114 16.59 12.09 -10.45
CA THR A 114 15.56 13.09 -10.14
C THR A 114 14.18 12.59 -10.52
N ASP A 115 14.03 12.08 -11.73
CA ASP A 115 12.75 11.62 -12.26
C ASP A 115 12.22 10.41 -11.49
N THR A 116 13.12 9.49 -11.12
CA THR A 116 12.78 8.33 -10.29
C THR A 116 12.28 8.77 -8.91
N ARG A 117 12.92 9.75 -8.25
CA ARG A 117 12.45 10.28 -6.97
C ARG A 117 11.12 11.00 -7.07
N LEU A 118 10.93 11.83 -8.10
CA LEU A 118 9.64 12.47 -8.38
C LEU A 118 8.55 11.42 -8.63
N GLY A 119 8.87 10.36 -9.39
CA GLY A 119 7.97 9.24 -9.64
C GLY A 119 7.58 8.50 -8.35
N VAL A 120 8.54 8.21 -7.48
CA VAL A 120 8.27 7.56 -6.17
C VAL A 120 7.39 8.44 -5.28
N LYS A 121 7.61 9.75 -5.26
CA LYS A 121 6.73 10.68 -4.53
C LYS A 121 5.29 10.60 -5.05
N ALA A 122 5.10 10.54 -6.36
CA ALA A 122 3.77 10.40 -6.98
C ALA A 122 3.14 9.04 -6.64
N LEU A 123 3.85 7.94 -6.86
CA LEU A 123 3.35 6.59 -6.56
C LEU A 123 3.01 6.40 -5.08
N ALA A 124 3.83 6.92 -4.18
CA ALA A 124 3.54 6.86 -2.75
C ALA A 124 2.28 7.66 -2.39
N LYS A 125 2.08 8.84 -2.99
CA LYS A 125 0.87 9.65 -2.81
C LYS A 125 -0.37 8.89 -3.30
N GLU A 126 -0.36 8.34 -4.51
CA GLU A 126 -1.47 7.55 -5.07
C GLU A 126 -1.81 6.33 -4.21
N LEU A 127 -0.79 5.62 -3.71
CA LEU A 127 -0.98 4.50 -2.77
C LEU A 127 -1.56 4.94 -1.42
N MET A 128 -1.16 6.11 -0.91
CA MET A 128 -1.73 6.69 0.31
C MET A 128 -3.21 7.05 0.11
N GLU A 129 -3.59 7.60 -1.05
CA GLU A 129 -4.98 7.90 -1.41
C GLU A 129 -5.83 6.62 -1.47
N ALA A 130 -5.37 5.59 -2.17
CA ALA A 130 -6.06 4.30 -2.26
C ALA A 130 -6.17 3.58 -0.90
N ASN A 131 -5.13 3.72 -0.05
CA ASN A 131 -5.16 3.21 1.32
C ASN A 131 -6.22 3.91 2.18
N LEU A 132 -6.36 5.23 2.08
CA LEU A 132 -7.41 5.97 2.78
C LEU A 132 -8.80 5.55 2.33
N GLU A 133 -9.03 5.37 1.03
CA GLU A 133 -10.30 4.89 0.50
C GLU A 133 -10.71 3.54 1.12
N LEU A 134 -9.80 2.56 1.16
CA LEU A 134 -10.07 1.27 1.83
C LEU A 134 -10.35 1.45 3.32
N ARG A 135 -9.62 2.33 4.01
CA ARG A 135 -9.84 2.57 5.44
C ARG A 135 -11.18 3.24 5.72
N HIS A 136 -11.64 4.15 4.87
CA HIS A 136 -13.00 4.71 4.95
C HIS A 136 -14.04 3.60 4.85
N VAL A 137 -13.92 2.71 3.87
CA VAL A 137 -14.83 1.57 3.70
C VAL A 137 -14.83 0.66 4.93
N LEU A 138 -13.66 0.35 5.50
CA LEU A 138 -13.54 -0.48 6.72
C LEU A 138 -14.21 0.18 7.93
N VAL A 139 -14.02 1.49 8.11
CA VAL A 139 -14.63 2.25 9.22
C VAL A 139 -16.14 2.35 9.04
N ASP A 140 -16.64 2.56 7.83
CA ASP A 140 -18.06 2.62 7.55
C ASP A 140 -18.74 1.26 7.72
N ALA A 141 -18.10 0.17 7.26
CA ALA A 141 -18.56 -1.20 7.54
C ALA A 141 -18.56 -1.50 9.05
N ALA A 142 -17.54 -1.06 9.79
CA ALA A 142 -17.49 -1.21 11.24
C ALA A 142 -18.63 -0.46 11.95
N LYS A 143 -19.05 0.70 11.46
CA LYS A 143 -20.24 1.42 11.98
C LYS A 143 -21.53 0.70 11.63
N GLN A 144 -21.65 0.20 10.39
CA GLN A 144 -22.84 -0.51 9.92
C GLN A 144 -23.12 -1.76 10.73
N TYR A 145 -22.07 -2.50 11.10
CA TYR A 145 -22.16 -3.80 11.78
C TYR A 145 -21.75 -3.73 13.26
N ASP A 146 -22.04 -2.62 13.94
CA ASP A 146 -21.60 -2.33 15.32
C ASP A 146 -22.23 -3.23 16.39
N LYS A 147 -23.28 -4.01 16.03
CA LYS A 147 -23.97 -4.95 16.92
C LYS A 147 -23.77 -6.41 16.56
N VAL A 148 -23.15 -6.69 15.40
CA VAL A 148 -22.96 -8.04 14.92
C VAL A 148 -21.86 -8.72 15.72
N ILE A 149 -22.18 -9.86 16.32
CA ILE A 149 -21.25 -10.69 17.10
C ILE A 149 -20.89 -11.91 16.25
N LEU A 150 -19.60 -12.23 16.22
CA LEU A 150 -19.07 -13.44 15.60
C LEU A 150 -18.09 -14.14 16.54
N PRO A 151 -17.83 -15.45 16.35
CA PRO A 151 -16.79 -16.11 17.10
C PRO A 151 -15.42 -15.59 16.67
N GLY A 152 -14.59 -15.17 17.62
CA GLY A 152 -13.19 -14.92 17.40
C GLY A 152 -12.41 -16.24 17.39
N TYR A 153 -11.36 -16.30 16.58
CA TYR A 153 -10.56 -17.50 16.37
C TYR A 153 -9.12 -17.32 16.83
N THR A 154 -8.59 -18.37 17.48
CA THR A 154 -7.14 -18.60 17.63
C THR A 154 -6.84 -20.01 17.18
N HIS A 155 -5.74 -20.23 16.43
CA HIS A 155 -5.40 -21.56 15.88
C HIS A 155 -6.51 -22.18 15.01
N MET A 156 -7.34 -21.37 14.40
CA MET A 156 -8.55 -21.78 13.67
C MET A 156 -9.57 -22.55 14.55
N GLN A 157 -9.52 -22.36 15.87
CA GLN A 157 -10.49 -22.85 16.81
C GLN A 157 -11.33 -21.71 17.38
N HIS A 158 -12.59 -21.95 17.69
CA HIS A 158 -13.45 -21.02 18.40
C HIS A 158 -12.77 -20.61 19.72
N ALA A 159 -12.71 -19.30 20.00
CA ALA A 159 -12.04 -18.78 21.17
C ALA A 159 -13.01 -17.94 22.04
N GLN A 160 -13.22 -16.69 21.67
CA GLN A 160 -14.09 -15.77 22.41
C GLN A 160 -14.97 -14.98 21.44
N PRO A 161 -16.21 -14.62 21.79
CA PRO A 161 -17.05 -13.82 20.93
C PRO A 161 -16.52 -12.39 20.83
N VAL A 162 -16.58 -11.79 19.65
CA VAL A 162 -16.16 -10.43 19.37
C VAL A 162 -17.18 -9.70 18.50
N LEU A 163 -17.19 -8.39 18.52
CA LEU A 163 -17.96 -7.60 17.55
C LEU A 163 -17.28 -7.63 16.18
N LEU A 164 -18.06 -7.73 15.11
CA LEU A 164 -17.56 -7.62 13.73
C LEU A 164 -16.90 -6.26 13.50
N SER A 165 -17.48 -5.20 14.08
CA SER A 165 -16.89 -3.86 14.06
C SER A 165 -15.49 -3.81 14.68
N HIS A 166 -15.26 -4.51 15.79
CA HIS A 166 -13.95 -4.65 16.42
C HIS A 166 -12.95 -5.33 15.49
N HIS A 167 -13.37 -6.41 14.83
CA HIS A 167 -12.55 -7.16 13.88
C HIS A 167 -12.15 -6.28 12.67
N LEU A 168 -13.11 -5.57 12.06
CA LEU A 168 -12.86 -4.69 10.91
C LEU A 168 -11.93 -3.52 11.28
N LEU A 169 -12.07 -2.96 12.48
CA LEU A 169 -11.19 -1.90 12.96
C LEU A 169 -9.73 -2.39 13.14
N ALA A 170 -9.49 -3.67 13.45
CA ALA A 170 -8.14 -4.22 13.51
C ALA A 170 -7.42 -4.05 12.15
N TYR A 171 -8.11 -4.30 11.04
CA TYR A 171 -7.58 -4.06 9.69
C TYR A 171 -7.40 -2.57 9.39
N SER A 172 -8.35 -1.72 9.78
CA SER A 172 -8.19 -0.27 9.65
C SER A 172 -6.91 0.24 10.31
N TRP A 173 -6.56 -0.27 11.50
CA TRP A 173 -5.30 0.05 12.19
C TRP A 173 -4.05 -0.52 11.50
N MET A 174 -4.15 -1.68 10.85
CA MET A 174 -3.06 -2.22 10.03
C MET A 174 -2.75 -1.29 8.86
N PHE A 175 -3.77 -0.89 8.11
CA PHE A 175 -3.63 0.03 6.97
C PHE A 175 -3.26 1.46 7.39
N ALA A 176 -3.61 1.92 8.59
CA ALA A 176 -3.11 3.19 9.13
C ALA A 176 -1.58 3.17 9.32
N ARG A 177 -1.03 2.05 9.79
CA ARG A 177 0.43 1.87 9.86
C ARG A 177 1.08 1.78 8.49
N ASP A 178 0.37 1.26 7.47
CA ASP A 178 0.88 1.23 6.09
C ASP A 178 0.90 2.63 5.48
N PHE A 179 -0.09 3.47 5.75
CA PHE A 179 -0.07 4.89 5.38
C PHE A 179 1.19 5.60 5.92
N THR A 180 1.52 5.38 7.20
CA THR A 180 2.72 5.93 7.82
C THR A 180 4.01 5.44 7.13
N ARG A 181 4.07 4.16 6.69
CA ARG A 181 5.22 3.62 5.94
C ARG A 181 5.35 4.25 4.56
N LEU A 182 4.23 4.41 3.84
CA LEU A 182 4.21 5.08 2.53
C LEU A 182 4.67 6.53 2.64
N LYS A 183 4.23 7.25 3.69
CA LYS A 183 4.68 8.62 3.97
C LYS A 183 6.20 8.66 4.22
N ALA A 184 6.74 7.70 4.97
CA ALA A 184 8.18 7.60 5.20
C ALA A 184 8.97 7.34 3.90
N ALA A 185 8.46 6.49 3.00
CA ALA A 185 9.06 6.27 1.68
C ALA A 185 9.03 7.53 0.81
N LEU A 186 7.92 8.29 0.84
CA LEU A 186 7.83 9.60 0.19
C LEU A 186 8.87 10.58 0.74
N ASP A 187 9.04 10.65 2.06
CA ASP A 187 10.01 11.54 2.70
C ASP A 187 11.46 11.16 2.36
N ALA A 188 11.76 9.85 2.25
CA ALA A 188 13.06 9.37 1.81
C ALA A 188 13.39 9.79 0.36
N ALA A 189 12.37 9.87 -0.50
CA ALA A 189 12.52 10.38 -1.86
C ALA A 189 12.63 11.91 -1.94
N ASP A 190 12.34 12.67 -0.88
CA ASP A 190 12.12 14.11 -0.91
C ASP A 190 13.38 14.97 -0.83
N ASN A 191 14.46 14.53 -1.50
CA ASN A 191 15.68 15.31 -1.69
C ASN A 191 16.13 15.27 -3.16
N CYS A 192 16.45 16.46 -3.72
CA CYS A 192 16.76 16.64 -5.13
C CYS A 192 18.20 16.22 -5.47
N PRO A 193 18.43 15.30 -6.40
CA PRO A 193 19.75 14.96 -6.90
C PRO A 193 20.24 15.87 -8.02
N LEU A 194 19.35 16.62 -8.71
CA LEU A 194 19.67 17.38 -9.91
C LEU A 194 20.75 18.45 -9.63
N GLY A 195 21.72 18.53 -10.53
CA GLY A 195 22.93 19.33 -10.37
C GLY A 195 24.12 18.55 -9.77
N ALA A 196 23.96 17.25 -9.44
CA ALA A 196 25.06 16.34 -9.13
C ALA A 196 25.87 15.95 -10.38
N ALA A 197 25.32 16.21 -11.56
CA ALA A 197 25.87 15.81 -12.86
C ALA A 197 26.14 14.30 -12.92
N ALA A 198 27.26 13.87 -13.51
CA ALA A 198 27.56 12.44 -13.63
C ALA A 198 27.82 11.77 -12.26
N LEU A 199 28.56 12.45 -11.37
CA LEU A 199 28.93 11.99 -10.03
C LEU A 199 29.71 12.99 -9.16
N ALA A 200 30.34 13.99 -9.78
CA ALA A 200 31.31 14.86 -9.14
C ALA A 200 30.82 16.34 -9.01
N GLY A 201 29.57 16.60 -9.35
CA GLY A 201 29.07 17.95 -9.54
C GLY A 201 29.51 18.53 -10.88
N THR A 202 29.46 19.85 -11.02
CA THR A 202 29.78 20.58 -12.26
C THR A 202 30.54 21.84 -11.97
N SER A 203 31.31 22.35 -12.96
CA SER A 203 31.99 23.62 -12.89
C SER A 203 31.06 24.81 -13.16
N TYR A 204 29.85 24.61 -13.62
CA TYR A 204 28.86 25.67 -13.78
C TYR A 204 28.31 26.13 -12.41
N PRO A 205 28.01 27.44 -12.25
CA PRO A 205 27.45 27.95 -11.01
C PRO A 205 25.95 27.65 -10.89
N LEU A 206 25.57 26.36 -10.79
CA LEU A 206 24.20 25.95 -10.67
C LEU A 206 23.62 26.29 -9.29
N ASP A 207 22.37 26.76 -9.26
CA ASP A 207 21.60 26.92 -8.03
C ASP A 207 20.70 25.67 -7.81
N ARG A 208 21.25 24.66 -7.11
CA ARG A 208 20.54 23.40 -6.80
C ARG A 208 19.35 23.63 -5.86
N GLN A 209 19.41 24.65 -4.98
CA GLN A 209 18.28 24.96 -4.07
C GLN A 209 17.09 25.51 -4.84
N MET A 210 17.33 26.36 -5.83
CA MET A 210 16.29 26.87 -6.72
C MET A 210 15.61 25.73 -7.47
N THR A 211 16.37 24.78 -8.02
CA THR A 211 15.84 23.62 -8.74
C THR A 211 15.03 22.73 -7.82
N ALA A 212 15.53 22.44 -6.62
CA ALA A 212 14.82 21.64 -5.62
C ALA A 212 13.49 22.28 -5.21
N ALA A 213 13.48 23.59 -4.94
CA ALA A 213 12.26 24.32 -4.56
C ALA A 213 11.21 24.36 -5.69
N GLU A 214 11.65 24.51 -6.93
CA GLU A 214 10.77 24.51 -8.12
C GLU A 214 10.08 23.15 -8.28
N LEU A 215 10.81 22.05 -8.06
CA LEU A 215 10.31 20.67 -8.14
C LEU A 215 9.58 20.20 -6.88
N GLY A 216 9.48 21.01 -5.84
CA GLY A 216 8.80 20.66 -4.60
C GLY A 216 9.53 19.63 -3.76
N PHE A 217 10.87 19.59 -3.85
CA PHE A 217 11.70 18.82 -2.91
C PHE A 217 11.96 19.62 -1.63
N ALA A 218 12.06 18.92 -0.51
CA ALA A 218 12.40 19.53 0.79
C ALA A 218 13.83 20.07 0.85
N GLY A 219 14.75 19.54 0.03
CA GLY A 219 16.13 19.95 0.00
C GLY A 219 16.91 19.33 -1.16
N VAL A 220 18.24 19.38 -1.07
CA VAL A 220 19.14 18.76 -2.04
C VAL A 220 19.96 17.66 -1.38
N ILE A 221 20.32 16.62 -2.13
CA ILE A 221 21.21 15.56 -1.64
C ILE A 221 22.62 16.15 -1.49
N PRO A 222 23.24 16.04 -0.30
CA PRO A 222 24.46 16.76 0.04
C PRO A 222 25.73 16.24 -0.67
N ASN A 223 25.72 14.99 -1.11
CA ASN A 223 26.87 14.36 -1.79
C ASN A 223 26.48 13.96 -3.22
N SER A 224 27.26 14.38 -4.22
CA SER A 224 26.95 14.16 -5.63
C SER A 224 27.15 12.70 -6.09
N LEU A 225 28.03 11.94 -5.44
CA LEU A 225 28.19 10.51 -5.71
C LEU A 225 26.97 9.72 -5.22
N ASP A 226 26.52 10.03 -4.01
CA ASP A 226 25.33 9.44 -3.39
C ASP A 226 24.07 9.81 -4.19
N ALA A 227 23.96 11.05 -4.62
CA ALA A 227 22.80 11.57 -5.35
C ALA A 227 22.44 10.78 -6.63
N VAL A 228 23.43 10.22 -7.32
CA VAL A 228 23.24 9.44 -8.55
C VAL A 228 23.26 7.93 -8.32
N SER A 229 23.65 7.48 -7.11
CA SER A 229 23.80 6.07 -6.73
C SER A 229 22.66 5.54 -5.87
N ASP A 230 22.13 6.37 -4.97
CA ASP A 230 21.12 5.97 -3.99
C ASP A 230 19.81 5.48 -4.62
N ARG A 231 19.33 4.36 -4.11
CA ARG A 231 18.01 3.76 -4.41
C ARG A 231 17.29 3.28 -3.14
N ASP A 232 17.72 3.73 -1.95
CA ASP A 232 17.13 3.34 -0.67
C ASP A 232 15.65 3.74 -0.62
N PHE A 233 15.31 4.91 -1.16
CA PHE A 233 13.92 5.39 -1.25
C PHE A 233 12.99 4.46 -2.07
N LEU A 234 13.53 3.75 -3.08
CA LEU A 234 12.80 2.70 -3.80
C LEU A 234 12.61 1.45 -2.95
N LEU A 235 13.66 1.05 -2.20
CA LEU A 235 13.56 -0.05 -1.24
C LEU A 235 12.53 0.24 -0.15
N ASP A 236 12.47 1.49 0.34
CA ASP A 236 11.46 1.94 1.30
C ASP A 236 10.04 1.83 0.72
N LEU A 237 9.82 2.23 -0.54
CA LEU A 237 8.54 2.04 -1.23
C LEU A 237 8.17 0.56 -1.35
N HIS A 238 9.11 -0.27 -1.79
CA HIS A 238 8.92 -1.72 -1.90
C HIS A 238 8.64 -2.38 -0.54
N TYR A 239 9.33 -1.95 0.52
CA TYR A 239 9.08 -2.44 1.88
C TYR A 239 7.67 -2.05 2.35
N ALA A 240 7.29 -0.77 2.21
CA ALA A 240 5.96 -0.30 2.57
C ALA A 240 4.88 -1.08 1.80
N GLY A 241 5.06 -1.26 0.49
CA GLY A 241 4.18 -2.03 -0.37
C GLY A 241 4.10 -3.51 0.02
N SER A 242 5.23 -4.13 0.40
CA SER A 242 5.28 -5.53 0.83
C SER A 242 4.51 -5.77 2.13
N VAL A 243 4.62 -4.87 3.11
CA VAL A 243 3.84 -4.97 4.36
C VAL A 243 2.35 -4.79 4.08
N MET A 244 1.99 -3.83 3.23
CA MET A 244 0.59 -3.61 2.84
C MET A 244 0.02 -4.81 2.07
N ALA A 245 0.78 -5.42 1.17
CA ALA A 245 0.41 -6.65 0.48
C ALA A 245 0.15 -7.82 1.46
N MET A 246 0.95 -7.92 2.53
CA MET A 246 0.74 -8.90 3.59
C MET A 246 -0.58 -8.66 4.33
N HIS A 247 -0.92 -7.41 4.66
CA HIS A 247 -2.20 -7.08 5.31
C HIS A 247 -3.39 -7.37 4.40
N LEU A 248 -3.30 -7.01 3.10
CA LEU A 248 -4.30 -7.36 2.10
C LEU A 248 -4.47 -8.89 1.95
N SER A 249 -3.36 -9.65 1.95
CA SER A 249 -3.38 -11.10 1.89
C SER A 249 -4.11 -11.72 3.10
N ARG A 250 -3.88 -11.21 4.31
CA ARG A 250 -4.57 -11.68 5.52
C ARG A 250 -6.06 -11.41 5.47
N LEU A 251 -6.47 -10.20 5.09
CA LEU A 251 -7.89 -9.86 4.94
C LEU A 251 -8.55 -10.69 3.85
N SER A 252 -7.85 -10.94 2.75
CA SER A 252 -8.30 -11.81 1.67
C SER A 252 -8.53 -13.26 2.14
N GLU A 253 -7.64 -13.79 2.98
CA GLU A 253 -7.78 -15.12 3.55
C GLU A 253 -9.09 -15.23 4.37
N GLU A 254 -9.38 -14.24 5.21
CA GLU A 254 -10.62 -14.24 5.98
C GLU A 254 -11.86 -14.13 5.09
N ILE A 255 -11.83 -13.30 4.04
CA ILE A 255 -12.92 -13.22 3.07
C ILE A 255 -13.15 -14.57 2.37
N VAL A 256 -12.09 -15.28 1.98
CA VAL A 256 -12.19 -16.62 1.37
C VAL A 256 -12.82 -17.60 2.34
N LEU A 257 -12.36 -17.65 3.59
CA LEU A 257 -12.92 -18.50 4.64
C LEU A 257 -14.39 -18.16 4.92
N TRP A 258 -14.69 -16.87 5.16
CA TRP A 258 -16.03 -16.42 5.55
C TRP A 258 -17.07 -16.58 4.44
N SER A 259 -16.66 -16.58 3.18
CA SER A 259 -17.55 -16.82 2.03
C SER A 259 -17.70 -18.30 1.68
N SER A 260 -16.97 -19.21 2.33
CA SER A 260 -17.09 -20.65 2.13
C SER A 260 -18.43 -21.20 2.68
N SER A 261 -18.83 -22.38 2.19
CA SER A 261 -20.04 -23.07 2.66
C SER A 261 -19.98 -23.42 4.14
N GLU A 262 -18.78 -23.68 4.65
CA GLU A 262 -18.51 -24.10 6.02
C GLU A 262 -18.69 -22.94 7.00
N PHE A 263 -18.23 -21.74 6.66
CA PHE A 263 -18.43 -20.54 7.48
C PHE A 263 -19.75 -19.84 7.18
N GLY A 264 -19.99 -19.50 5.92
CA GLY A 264 -21.22 -18.82 5.49
C GLY A 264 -21.46 -17.47 6.16
N PHE A 265 -20.40 -16.80 6.63
CA PHE A 265 -20.49 -15.54 7.37
C PHE A 265 -20.76 -14.33 6.47
N ILE A 266 -20.31 -14.39 5.21
CA ILE A 266 -20.53 -13.34 4.22
C ILE A 266 -20.93 -13.94 2.86
N THR A 267 -21.61 -13.12 2.07
CA THR A 267 -21.83 -13.36 0.65
C THR A 267 -21.26 -12.18 -0.14
N LEU A 268 -20.31 -12.45 -1.04
CA LEU A 268 -19.78 -11.42 -1.93
C LEU A 268 -20.83 -11.03 -2.98
N SER A 269 -20.80 -9.80 -3.46
CA SER A 269 -21.67 -9.39 -4.56
C SER A 269 -21.27 -10.08 -5.88
N ASP A 270 -22.19 -10.14 -6.84
CA ASP A 270 -21.91 -10.73 -8.17
C ASP A 270 -20.82 -9.95 -8.92
N SER A 271 -20.66 -8.66 -8.63
CA SER A 271 -19.62 -7.83 -9.24
C SER A 271 -18.21 -8.17 -8.76
N TYR A 272 -18.09 -8.87 -7.63
CA TYR A 272 -16.80 -9.24 -6.99
C TYR A 272 -16.69 -10.75 -6.75
N SER A 273 -17.30 -11.55 -7.61
CA SER A 273 -17.23 -13.01 -7.59
C SER A 273 -17.36 -13.56 -9.00
N THR A 274 -16.97 -14.80 -9.21
CA THR A 274 -17.16 -15.48 -10.49
C THR A 274 -17.93 -16.78 -10.31
N GLY A 275 -18.56 -17.24 -11.40
CA GLY A 275 -19.25 -18.52 -11.43
C GLY A 275 -18.37 -19.64 -11.98
N SER A 276 -18.96 -20.82 -12.14
CA SER A 276 -18.34 -21.96 -12.80
C SER A 276 -19.03 -22.24 -14.14
N SER A 277 -18.26 -22.54 -15.17
CA SER A 277 -18.80 -22.93 -16.50
C SER A 277 -19.51 -24.29 -16.50
N ILE A 278 -19.28 -25.11 -15.46
CA ILE A 278 -19.84 -26.48 -15.34
C ILE A 278 -20.75 -26.64 -14.13
N MET A 279 -20.57 -25.84 -13.07
CA MET A 279 -21.30 -25.93 -11.82
C MET A 279 -22.15 -24.67 -11.62
N PRO A 280 -23.44 -24.66 -12.03
CA PRO A 280 -24.25 -23.43 -12.05
C PRO A 280 -24.54 -22.85 -10.65
N GLN A 281 -24.38 -23.62 -9.59
CA GLN A 281 -24.57 -23.18 -8.19
C GLN A 281 -23.32 -22.53 -7.58
N LYS A 282 -22.16 -22.64 -8.23
CA LYS A 282 -20.88 -22.24 -7.65
C LYS A 282 -20.62 -20.74 -7.81
N LYS A 283 -20.25 -20.10 -6.72
CA LYS A 283 -19.83 -18.70 -6.65
C LYS A 283 -18.49 -18.64 -5.93
N ASN A 284 -17.46 -18.11 -6.61
CA ASN A 284 -16.08 -18.16 -6.14
C ASN A 284 -15.62 -16.78 -5.64
N PRO A 285 -14.81 -16.69 -4.57
CA PRO A 285 -14.17 -15.46 -4.10
C PRO A 285 -12.87 -15.17 -4.85
N ASP A 286 -12.86 -15.31 -6.19
CA ASP A 286 -11.65 -15.27 -7.02
C ASP A 286 -10.81 -14.01 -6.82
N PHE A 287 -11.45 -12.86 -6.58
CA PHE A 287 -10.73 -11.60 -6.42
C PHE A 287 -9.98 -11.55 -5.08
N ALA A 288 -10.54 -12.11 -4.01
CA ALA A 288 -9.84 -12.27 -2.74
C ALA A 288 -8.64 -13.24 -2.89
N GLU A 289 -8.85 -14.37 -3.58
CA GLU A 289 -7.79 -15.34 -3.88
C GLU A 289 -6.67 -14.68 -4.70
N LEU A 290 -7.03 -13.88 -5.70
CA LEU A 290 -6.07 -13.22 -6.58
C LEU A 290 -5.27 -12.15 -5.83
N ILE A 291 -5.88 -11.35 -4.95
CA ILE A 291 -5.18 -10.39 -4.08
C ILE A 291 -4.19 -11.13 -3.19
N ARG A 292 -4.60 -12.23 -2.56
CA ARG A 292 -3.72 -13.09 -1.76
C ARG A 292 -2.52 -13.59 -2.57
N GLY A 293 -2.74 -14.03 -3.82
CA GLY A 293 -1.69 -14.50 -4.72
C GLY A 293 -0.72 -13.40 -5.18
N LYS A 294 -1.24 -12.18 -5.42
CA LYS A 294 -0.42 -11.03 -5.89
C LYS A 294 0.63 -10.56 -4.87
N SER A 295 0.50 -10.89 -3.60
CA SER A 295 1.51 -10.57 -2.57
C SER A 295 2.88 -11.14 -2.93
N GLY A 296 2.95 -12.34 -3.52
CA GLY A 296 4.20 -12.95 -3.96
C GLY A 296 4.93 -12.14 -5.04
N ARG A 297 4.19 -11.49 -5.94
CA ARG A 297 4.76 -10.60 -6.97
C ARG A 297 5.41 -9.37 -6.34
N VAL A 298 4.73 -8.72 -5.41
CA VAL A 298 5.24 -7.54 -4.68
C VAL A 298 6.50 -7.88 -3.89
N TYR A 299 6.55 -9.04 -3.21
CA TYR A 299 7.74 -9.50 -2.51
C TYR A 299 8.90 -9.80 -3.47
N GLY A 300 8.58 -10.37 -4.64
CA GLY A 300 9.57 -10.61 -5.69
C GLY A 300 10.27 -9.33 -6.13
N ASN A 301 9.53 -8.24 -6.32
CA ASN A 301 10.06 -6.95 -6.72
C ASN A 301 11.00 -6.34 -5.65
N LEU A 302 10.66 -6.44 -4.35
CA LEU A 302 11.57 -6.03 -3.27
C LEU A 302 12.88 -6.83 -3.29
N VAL A 303 12.79 -8.15 -3.38
CA VAL A 303 13.97 -9.02 -3.40
C VAL A 303 14.82 -8.76 -4.65
N GLN A 304 14.18 -8.55 -5.81
CA GLN A 304 14.87 -8.23 -7.06
C GLN A 304 15.72 -6.96 -6.89
N LEU A 305 15.17 -5.87 -6.36
CA LEU A 305 15.93 -4.63 -6.18
C LEU A 305 17.05 -4.77 -5.15
N LEU A 306 16.82 -5.46 -4.02
CA LEU A 306 17.88 -5.77 -3.05
C LEU A 306 19.05 -6.53 -3.69
N VAL A 307 18.74 -7.49 -4.56
CA VAL A 307 19.75 -8.27 -5.28
C VAL A 307 20.48 -7.43 -6.32
N THR A 308 19.79 -6.53 -7.02
CA THR A 308 20.40 -5.60 -7.98
C THR A 308 21.38 -4.65 -7.27
N MET A 309 20.96 -4.07 -6.15
CA MET A 309 21.77 -3.07 -5.44
C MET A 309 23.00 -3.64 -4.73
N LYS A 310 22.93 -4.89 -4.22
CA LYS A 310 24.04 -5.47 -3.48
C LYS A 310 25.31 -5.54 -4.33
N GLY A 311 26.39 -5.01 -3.85
CA GLY A 311 27.71 -5.14 -4.50
C GLY A 311 27.94 -4.22 -5.70
N LEU A 312 27.03 -3.32 -6.04
CA LEU A 312 27.29 -2.26 -7.01
C LEU A 312 28.31 -1.26 -6.46
N PRO A 313 29.29 -0.82 -7.25
CA PRO A 313 30.15 0.30 -6.87
C PRO A 313 29.35 1.60 -6.93
N LEU A 314 29.87 2.67 -6.29
CA LEU A 314 29.28 3.99 -6.27
C LEU A 314 29.11 4.58 -7.67
N ALA A 315 28.31 5.62 -7.74
CA ALA A 315 27.77 6.31 -8.90
C ALA A 315 26.80 5.41 -9.68
N TYR A 316 26.71 5.57 -10.98
CA TYR A 316 25.75 4.90 -11.83
C TYR A 316 26.37 3.69 -12.54
N ASN A 317 25.67 2.58 -12.50
CA ASN A 317 25.91 1.40 -13.33
C ASN A 317 24.60 1.05 -14.08
N LYS A 318 24.71 0.47 -15.27
CA LYS A 318 23.56 0.14 -16.12
C LYS A 318 22.55 -0.81 -15.43
N ASP A 319 22.98 -1.59 -14.43
CA ASP A 319 22.16 -2.40 -13.53
C ASP A 319 20.99 -1.58 -12.92
N LEU A 320 21.18 -0.29 -12.68
CA LEU A 320 20.18 0.60 -12.15
C LEU A 320 19.02 0.92 -13.13
N GLN A 321 19.04 0.40 -14.36
CA GLN A 321 17.85 0.40 -15.22
C GLN A 321 16.76 -0.55 -14.68
N GLU A 322 17.15 -1.59 -13.94
CA GLU A 322 16.24 -2.57 -13.34
C GLU A 322 15.52 -2.05 -12.07
N ASP A 323 15.71 -0.79 -11.70
CA ASP A 323 15.17 -0.23 -10.46
C ASP A 323 13.69 0.21 -10.57
N LYS A 324 13.22 0.60 -11.76
CA LYS A 324 11.93 1.27 -11.98
C LYS A 324 10.78 0.33 -12.27
N GLU A 325 11.00 -0.72 -13.06
CA GLU A 325 9.95 -1.64 -13.50
C GLU A 325 9.23 -2.28 -12.30
N GLY A 326 10.01 -2.82 -11.35
CA GLY A 326 9.46 -3.42 -10.14
C GLY A 326 8.68 -2.44 -9.27
N ALA A 327 9.11 -1.17 -9.21
CA ALA A 327 8.43 -0.13 -8.43
C ALA A 327 7.08 0.26 -9.04
N LEU A 328 7.04 0.49 -10.36
CA LEU A 328 5.81 0.74 -11.11
C LEU A 328 4.83 -0.42 -11.00
N ASP A 329 5.32 -1.65 -11.17
CA ASP A 329 4.53 -2.87 -11.06
C ASP A 329 3.95 -3.07 -9.66
N THR A 330 4.77 -2.85 -8.62
CA THR A 330 4.33 -2.92 -7.21
C THR A 330 3.23 -1.92 -6.93
N ALA A 331 3.41 -0.65 -7.30
CA ALA A 331 2.43 0.40 -7.06
C ALA A 331 1.12 0.12 -7.79
N HIS A 332 1.18 -0.19 -9.09
CA HIS A 332 0.00 -0.51 -9.91
C HIS A 332 -0.76 -1.73 -9.38
N THR A 333 -0.04 -2.80 -9.02
CA THR A 333 -0.64 -4.00 -8.42
C THR A 333 -1.37 -3.68 -7.12
N LEU A 334 -0.75 -2.89 -6.24
CA LEU A 334 -1.33 -2.55 -4.94
C LEU A 334 -2.53 -1.60 -5.05
N MET A 335 -2.49 -0.60 -5.94
CA MET A 335 -3.63 0.28 -6.20
C MET A 335 -4.86 -0.53 -6.64
N GLN A 336 -4.67 -1.47 -7.57
CA GLN A 336 -5.76 -2.37 -7.99
C GLN A 336 -6.26 -3.24 -6.84
N CYS A 337 -5.36 -3.81 -6.02
CA CYS A 337 -5.75 -4.65 -4.89
C CYS A 337 -6.54 -3.87 -3.84
N LEU A 338 -6.13 -2.64 -3.52
CA LEU A 338 -6.82 -1.77 -2.57
C LEU A 338 -8.23 -1.42 -3.05
N SER A 339 -8.36 -1.01 -4.33
CA SER A 339 -9.65 -0.67 -4.93
C SER A 339 -10.61 -1.85 -4.98
N VAL A 340 -10.13 -3.03 -5.39
CA VAL A 340 -10.94 -4.26 -5.43
C VAL A 340 -11.35 -4.70 -4.03
N MET A 341 -10.44 -4.62 -3.05
CA MET A 341 -10.75 -4.93 -1.64
C MET A 341 -11.82 -3.98 -1.08
N ALA A 342 -11.70 -2.69 -1.33
CA ALA A 342 -12.71 -1.70 -0.92
C ALA A 342 -14.07 -2.01 -1.56
N GLY A 343 -14.10 -2.36 -2.85
CA GLY A 343 -15.31 -2.75 -3.56
C GLY A 343 -15.95 -4.03 -3.00
N MET A 344 -15.17 -5.06 -2.66
CA MET A 344 -15.69 -6.29 -2.03
C MET A 344 -16.37 -5.98 -0.69
N ILE A 345 -15.71 -5.22 0.19
CA ILE A 345 -16.22 -4.93 1.54
C ILE A 345 -17.44 -4.02 1.48
N SER A 346 -17.45 -3.02 0.61
CA SER A 346 -18.60 -2.09 0.50
C SER A 346 -19.86 -2.73 -0.09
N THR A 347 -19.74 -3.92 -0.70
CA THR A 347 -20.85 -4.57 -1.42
C THR A 347 -21.19 -5.97 -0.92
N TRP A 348 -20.45 -6.51 0.04
CA TRP A 348 -20.77 -7.81 0.63
C TRP A 348 -22.08 -7.78 1.45
N THR A 349 -22.65 -8.93 1.67
CA THR A 349 -23.75 -9.12 2.63
C THR A 349 -23.24 -9.95 3.80
N VAL A 350 -23.43 -9.44 5.02
CA VAL A 350 -23.09 -10.17 6.25
C VAL A 350 -24.27 -11.04 6.65
N ASN A 351 -24.00 -12.31 6.98
CA ASN A 351 -24.97 -13.26 7.47
C ASN A 351 -24.89 -13.32 9.02
N GLU A 352 -25.62 -12.40 9.65
CA GLU A 352 -25.63 -12.26 11.11
C GLU A 352 -26.11 -13.53 11.82
N ASP A 353 -27.11 -14.23 11.24
CA ASP A 353 -27.61 -15.48 11.79
C ASP A 353 -26.58 -16.61 11.77
N ALA A 354 -25.75 -16.69 10.74
CA ALA A 354 -24.66 -17.65 10.68
C ALA A 354 -23.59 -17.36 11.74
N MET A 355 -23.19 -16.10 11.86
CA MET A 355 -22.23 -15.67 12.88
C MET A 355 -22.76 -15.93 14.30
N ALA A 356 -24.03 -15.62 14.56
CA ALA A 356 -24.65 -15.86 15.87
C ALA A 356 -24.74 -17.36 16.21
N ARG A 357 -25.10 -18.23 15.24
CA ARG A 357 -25.11 -19.68 15.44
C ARG A 357 -23.77 -20.22 15.85
N GLU A 358 -22.71 -19.78 15.18
CA GLU A 358 -21.34 -20.25 15.47
C GLU A 358 -20.82 -19.74 16.82
N CYS A 359 -21.38 -18.67 17.38
CA CYS A 359 -21.12 -18.26 18.76
C CYS A 359 -21.69 -19.25 19.79
N GLY A 360 -22.70 -20.04 19.45
CA GLY A 360 -23.27 -21.10 20.29
C GLY A 360 -22.50 -22.42 20.19
N VAL A 361 -21.37 -22.47 19.48
CA VAL A 361 -20.60 -23.73 19.28
C VAL A 361 -19.21 -23.57 19.92
N GLY A 362 -18.73 -24.63 20.58
CA GLY A 362 -17.36 -24.69 21.11
C GLY A 362 -17.17 -24.01 22.48
N HIS A 363 -18.25 -23.84 23.24
CA HIS A 363 -18.20 -23.37 24.64
C HIS A 363 -17.50 -21.99 24.82
N LEU A 364 -17.82 -21.00 23.96
CA LEU A 364 -17.20 -19.68 24.00
C LEU A 364 -17.34 -18.97 25.36
N ALA A 365 -18.36 -19.32 26.14
CA ALA A 365 -18.62 -18.82 27.49
C ALA A 365 -17.68 -19.40 28.57
N ALA A 366 -16.92 -20.45 28.27
CA ALA A 366 -16.13 -21.16 29.30
C ALA A 366 -15.17 -20.27 30.08
N THR A 367 -14.53 -19.29 29.42
CA THR A 367 -13.64 -18.33 30.08
C THR A 367 -14.41 -17.45 31.06
N ASP A 368 -15.62 -16.99 30.69
CA ASP A 368 -16.44 -16.12 31.53
C ASP A 368 -17.03 -16.83 32.73
N VAL A 369 -17.35 -18.13 32.59
CA VAL A 369 -17.74 -19.01 33.70
C VAL A 369 -16.56 -19.21 34.68
N ALA A 370 -15.33 -19.34 34.19
CA ALA A 370 -14.15 -19.40 35.05
C ALA A 370 -13.87 -18.06 35.76
N ASP A 371 -13.99 -16.95 35.03
CA ASP A 371 -13.87 -15.59 35.58
C ASP A 371 -14.94 -15.30 36.64
N TYR A 372 -16.18 -15.80 36.44
CA TYR A 372 -17.27 -15.71 37.40
C TYR A 372 -16.89 -16.32 38.75
N LEU A 373 -16.33 -17.53 38.76
CA LEU A 373 -15.85 -18.18 39.97
C LEU A 373 -14.67 -17.44 40.59
N ALA A 374 -13.73 -16.97 39.75
CA ALA A 374 -12.56 -16.25 40.21
C ALA A 374 -12.94 -14.92 40.89
N LYS A 375 -13.90 -14.17 40.38
CA LYS A 375 -14.46 -12.97 40.97
C LYS A 375 -15.14 -13.24 42.33
N ARG A 376 -15.59 -14.48 42.58
CA ARG A 376 -16.15 -14.93 43.86
C ARG A 376 -15.10 -15.53 44.83
N GLY A 377 -13.82 -15.42 44.49
CA GLY A 377 -12.72 -15.77 45.36
C GLY A 377 -12.08 -17.14 45.14
N LEU A 378 -12.55 -17.91 44.13
CA LEU A 378 -11.87 -19.15 43.78
C LEU A 378 -10.59 -18.85 43.00
N PRO A 379 -9.42 -19.41 43.35
CA PRO A 379 -8.23 -19.22 42.54
C PRO A 379 -8.45 -19.60 41.08
N PHE A 380 -7.97 -18.78 40.13
CA PHE A 380 -8.28 -18.94 38.73
C PHE A 380 -7.95 -20.35 38.17
N ARG A 381 -6.84 -20.98 38.62
CA ARG A 381 -6.50 -22.35 38.19
C ARG A 381 -7.51 -23.40 38.67
N GLU A 382 -8.09 -23.19 39.84
CA GLU A 382 -9.15 -24.04 40.35
C GLU A 382 -10.46 -23.80 39.62
N ALA A 383 -10.80 -22.53 39.38
CA ALA A 383 -11.95 -22.17 38.55
C ALA A 383 -11.84 -22.77 37.14
N HIS A 384 -10.67 -22.68 36.49
CA HIS A 384 -10.41 -23.30 35.19
C HIS A 384 -10.61 -24.83 35.23
N ALA A 385 -10.16 -25.52 36.29
CA ALA A 385 -10.35 -26.96 36.42
C ALA A 385 -11.83 -27.35 36.57
N VAL A 386 -12.59 -26.57 37.37
CA VAL A 386 -14.05 -26.77 37.54
C VAL A 386 -14.77 -26.63 36.18
N VAL A 387 -14.46 -25.54 35.44
CA VAL A 387 -15.10 -25.30 34.15
C VAL A 387 -14.66 -26.33 33.09
N GLY A 388 -13.39 -26.76 33.10
CA GLY A 388 -12.92 -27.86 32.26
C GLY A 388 -13.68 -29.16 32.45
N HIS A 389 -14.08 -29.46 33.69
CA HIS A 389 -14.95 -30.62 33.97
C HIS A 389 -16.40 -30.45 33.44
N LEU A 390 -16.94 -29.22 33.52
CA LEU A 390 -18.25 -28.90 32.95
C LEU A 390 -18.24 -29.03 31.43
N VAL A 391 -17.21 -28.50 30.77
CA VAL A 391 -17.00 -28.61 29.30
C VAL A 391 -16.91 -30.10 28.89
N LEU A 392 -16.08 -30.91 29.57
CA LEU A 392 -15.97 -32.33 29.31
C LEU A 392 -17.31 -33.08 29.50
N MET A 393 -18.14 -32.64 30.45
CA MET A 393 -19.48 -33.16 30.65
C MET A 393 -20.40 -32.79 29.48
N CYS A 394 -20.32 -31.55 29.01
CA CYS A 394 -21.09 -31.11 27.86
C CYS A 394 -20.73 -31.90 26.59
N GLU A 395 -19.42 -32.07 26.31
CA GLU A 395 -18.95 -32.88 25.19
C GLU A 395 -19.50 -34.32 25.22
N LYS A 396 -19.52 -34.94 26.39
CA LYS A 396 -20.10 -36.32 26.57
C LYS A 396 -21.61 -36.37 26.39
N ARG A 397 -22.31 -35.26 26.61
CA ARG A 397 -23.78 -35.17 26.52
C ARG A 397 -24.24 -34.55 25.20
N ASP A 398 -23.30 -34.15 24.34
CA ASP A 398 -23.58 -33.44 23.10
C ASP A 398 -24.48 -32.20 23.34
N CYS A 399 -24.06 -31.34 24.28
CA CYS A 399 -24.77 -30.12 24.64
C CYS A 399 -23.78 -29.00 24.93
N ASN A 400 -24.24 -27.73 25.01
CA ASN A 400 -23.43 -26.58 25.38
C ASN A 400 -23.51 -26.30 26.90
N LEU A 401 -22.64 -25.39 27.38
CA LEU A 401 -22.68 -24.94 28.79
C LEU A 401 -24.01 -24.28 29.13
N GLU A 402 -24.60 -23.55 28.21
CA GLU A 402 -25.88 -22.86 28.33
C GLU A 402 -27.07 -23.83 28.51
N ASP A 403 -26.92 -25.07 28.04
CA ASP A 403 -27.97 -26.11 28.12
C ASP A 403 -27.96 -26.85 29.48
N LEU A 404 -26.93 -26.64 30.31
CA LEU A 404 -26.82 -27.30 31.61
C LEU A 404 -27.81 -26.71 32.61
N PRO A 405 -28.54 -27.59 33.35
CA PRO A 405 -29.36 -27.13 34.48
C PRO A 405 -28.50 -26.46 35.58
N PHE A 406 -29.07 -25.51 36.27
CA PHE A 406 -28.35 -24.76 37.35
C PHE A 406 -27.78 -25.71 38.42
N GLU A 407 -28.50 -26.80 38.74
CA GLU A 407 -28.08 -27.80 39.72
C GLU A 407 -26.71 -28.40 39.37
N VAL A 408 -26.40 -28.56 38.10
CA VAL A 408 -25.10 -29.08 37.64
C VAL A 408 -23.98 -28.11 37.93
N PHE A 409 -24.21 -26.82 37.74
CA PHE A 409 -23.25 -25.79 38.13
C PHE A 409 -23.03 -25.77 39.64
N GLN A 410 -24.11 -25.85 40.40
CA GLN A 410 -24.06 -25.82 41.86
C GLN A 410 -23.37 -27.08 42.45
N GLU A 411 -23.51 -28.23 41.81
CA GLU A 411 -22.77 -29.44 42.18
C GLU A 411 -21.27 -29.31 41.88
N ALA A 412 -20.93 -28.66 40.79
CA ALA A 412 -19.52 -28.43 40.41
C ALA A 412 -18.81 -27.41 41.34
N SER A 413 -19.52 -26.37 41.78
CA SER A 413 -19.02 -25.44 42.82
C SER A 413 -20.18 -24.72 43.52
N PRO A 414 -20.20 -24.69 44.87
CA PRO A 414 -21.19 -23.98 45.66
C PRO A 414 -21.14 -22.44 45.45
N LEU A 415 -20.12 -21.91 44.78
CA LEU A 415 -20.00 -20.51 44.44
C LEU A 415 -20.84 -20.08 43.24
N PHE A 416 -21.41 -21.01 42.46
CA PHE A 416 -22.37 -20.69 41.43
C PHE A 416 -23.72 -20.31 42.03
N GLU A 417 -24.23 -19.19 41.60
CA GLU A 417 -25.56 -18.63 41.89
C GLU A 417 -26.38 -18.51 40.62
N HIS A 418 -27.68 -18.21 40.74
CA HIS A 418 -28.58 -18.12 39.56
C HIS A 418 -28.19 -17.06 38.54
N ASP A 419 -27.41 -16.07 38.92
CA ASP A 419 -26.87 -15.03 38.02
C ASP A 419 -25.73 -15.53 37.07
N ILE A 420 -25.34 -16.81 37.17
CA ILE A 420 -24.42 -17.46 36.22
C ILE A 420 -24.91 -17.33 34.77
N THR A 421 -26.22 -17.17 34.56
CA THR A 421 -26.81 -16.97 33.24
C THR A 421 -26.24 -15.77 32.50
N GLU A 422 -25.81 -14.71 33.23
CA GLU A 422 -25.13 -13.56 32.63
C GLU A 422 -23.74 -13.89 32.05
N ALA A 423 -23.02 -14.83 32.68
CA ALA A 423 -21.73 -15.30 32.21
C ALA A 423 -21.83 -16.35 31.07
N LEU A 424 -23.04 -16.81 30.77
CA LEU A 424 -23.35 -17.71 29.66
C LEU A 424 -23.95 -16.97 28.46
N ASP A 425 -24.44 -15.72 28.64
CA ASP A 425 -25.08 -14.93 27.60
C ASP A 425 -24.03 -14.25 26.71
N ILE A 426 -23.96 -14.61 25.44
CA ILE A 426 -22.95 -14.11 24.50
C ILE A 426 -22.92 -12.57 24.39
N PRO A 427 -24.07 -11.85 24.27
CA PRO A 427 -24.07 -10.38 24.34
C PRO A 427 -23.49 -9.82 25.65
N SER A 428 -23.78 -10.42 26.79
CA SER A 428 -23.24 -10.02 28.10
C SER A 428 -21.73 -10.24 28.20
N ILE A 429 -21.23 -11.35 27.66
CA ILE A 429 -19.80 -11.67 27.54
C ILE A 429 -19.09 -10.59 26.75
N VAL A 430 -19.60 -10.22 25.58
CA VAL A 430 -19.03 -9.14 24.74
C VAL A 430 -19.06 -7.82 25.48
N ALA A 431 -20.20 -7.46 26.12
CA ALA A 431 -20.35 -6.22 26.86
C ALA A 431 -19.40 -6.08 28.07
N ALA A 432 -18.98 -7.20 28.64
CA ALA A 432 -18.05 -7.23 29.77
C ALA A 432 -16.59 -6.90 29.38
N ARG A 433 -16.20 -6.90 28.11
CA ARG A 433 -14.83 -6.63 27.61
C ARG A 433 -14.53 -5.13 27.50
N THR A 434 -14.63 -4.42 28.62
CA THR A 434 -14.57 -2.95 28.70
C THR A 434 -13.17 -2.36 28.77
N THR A 435 -12.12 -3.18 28.82
CA THR A 435 -10.72 -2.71 28.82
C THR A 435 -10.44 -1.86 27.56
N GLU A 436 -9.52 -0.92 27.64
CA GLU A 436 -9.10 -0.13 26.47
C GLU A 436 -8.66 -1.08 25.33
N GLY A 437 -9.23 -0.90 24.14
CA GLY A 437 -9.00 -1.79 23.02
C GLY A 437 -9.82 -3.08 23.04
N GLY A 438 -10.67 -3.30 24.04
CA GLY A 438 -11.58 -4.45 24.12
C GLY A 438 -12.72 -4.40 23.12
N THR A 439 -13.50 -5.51 23.06
CA THR A 439 -14.60 -5.65 22.09
C THR A 439 -15.95 -5.16 22.60
N ALA A 440 -16.07 -4.68 23.86
CA ALA A 440 -17.33 -4.14 24.36
C ALA A 440 -17.84 -2.97 23.46
N PRO A 441 -19.15 -2.83 23.24
CA PRO A 441 -19.69 -1.77 22.41
C PRO A 441 -19.18 -0.37 22.76
N ALA A 442 -19.05 -0.06 24.06
CA ALA A 442 -18.49 1.22 24.52
C ALA A 442 -17.00 1.39 24.16
N ALA A 443 -16.20 0.33 24.27
CA ALA A 443 -14.79 0.35 23.89
C ALA A 443 -14.60 0.46 22.38
N VAL A 444 -15.44 -0.21 21.59
CA VAL A 444 -15.45 -0.13 20.12
C VAL A 444 -15.91 1.27 19.65
N ALA A 445 -16.88 1.90 20.29
CA ALA A 445 -17.28 3.27 19.99
C ALA A 445 -16.11 4.25 20.12
N VAL A 446 -15.26 4.10 21.15
CA VAL A 446 -14.01 4.88 21.30
C VAL A 446 -13.01 4.56 20.18
N GLN A 447 -12.85 3.30 19.79
CA GLN A 447 -11.98 2.92 18.68
C GLN A 447 -12.45 3.51 17.35
N LEU A 448 -13.77 3.51 17.09
CA LEU A 448 -14.37 4.16 15.90
C LEU A 448 -14.05 5.65 15.86
N GLN A 449 -14.26 6.38 16.97
CA GLN A 449 -13.91 7.79 17.04
C GLN A 449 -12.42 8.05 16.76
N ARG A 450 -11.53 7.23 17.34
CA ARG A 450 -10.09 7.33 17.09
C ARG A 450 -9.72 7.02 15.64
N ALA A 451 -10.34 6.01 15.03
CA ALA A 451 -10.10 5.66 13.63
C ALA A 451 -10.56 6.78 12.69
N GLN A 452 -11.70 7.42 12.96
CA GLN A 452 -12.17 8.58 12.21
C GLN A 452 -11.23 9.78 12.36
N ALA A 453 -10.79 10.07 13.58
CA ALA A 453 -9.83 11.16 13.83
C ALA A 453 -8.50 10.92 13.10
N GLN A 454 -8.04 9.67 13.04
CA GLN A 454 -6.83 9.31 12.30
C GLN A 454 -7.01 9.47 10.78
N LEU A 455 -8.18 9.11 10.23
CA LEU A 455 -8.49 9.36 8.81
C LEU A 455 -8.40 10.85 8.48
N VAL A 456 -9.03 11.70 9.27
CA VAL A 456 -8.99 13.18 9.07
C VAL A 456 -7.55 13.71 9.17
N ALA A 457 -6.75 13.20 10.09
CA ALA A 457 -5.33 13.59 10.21
C ALA A 457 -4.52 13.18 8.98
N ASP A 458 -4.74 11.97 8.47
CA ASP A 458 -4.03 11.44 7.30
C ASP A 458 -4.47 12.13 6.00
N GLU A 459 -5.76 12.51 5.87
CA GLU A 459 -6.26 13.39 4.80
C GLU A 459 -5.57 14.77 4.84
N GLY A 460 -5.36 15.32 6.02
CA GLY A 460 -4.61 16.56 6.22
C GLY A 460 -3.16 16.44 5.75
N VAL A 461 -2.51 15.29 5.98
CA VAL A 461 -1.17 15.00 5.46
C VAL A 461 -1.17 14.99 3.94
N LEU A 462 -2.10 14.27 3.29
CA LEU A 462 -2.23 14.27 1.82
C LEU A 462 -2.49 15.67 1.25
N GLY A 463 -3.40 16.43 1.86
CA GLY A 463 -3.71 17.80 1.45
C GLY A 463 -2.51 18.75 1.52
N SER A 464 -1.50 18.45 2.34
CA SER A 464 -0.25 19.20 2.42
C SER A 464 0.75 18.91 1.29
N LEU A 465 0.57 17.80 0.55
CA LEU A 465 1.46 17.36 -0.54
C LEU A 465 1.12 18.07 -1.86
N THR A 466 1.14 19.40 -1.87
CA THR A 466 0.65 20.24 -2.99
C THR A 466 1.59 20.33 -4.19
N LYS A 467 2.85 19.93 -4.05
CA LYS A 467 3.89 20.04 -5.08
C LYS A 467 4.43 18.68 -5.56
N VAL A 468 3.60 17.68 -5.59
CA VAL A 468 3.98 16.38 -6.17
C VAL A 468 3.67 16.39 -7.66
N VAL A 469 4.67 16.09 -8.49
CA VAL A 469 4.50 15.92 -9.94
C VAL A 469 3.78 14.60 -10.17
N GLU A 470 2.55 14.65 -10.62
CA GLU A 470 1.70 13.45 -10.80
C GLU A 470 2.24 12.51 -11.89
N MET A 471 1.92 11.22 -11.78
CA MET A 471 2.27 10.25 -12.82
C MET A 471 1.55 10.54 -14.13
N GLY A 472 2.23 10.23 -15.23
CA GLY A 472 1.64 10.38 -16.55
C GLY A 472 0.81 9.16 -16.95
N HIS A 473 -0.36 9.38 -17.52
CA HIS A 473 -1.26 8.33 -18.02
C HIS A 473 -1.28 8.24 -19.56
N GLY A 474 -0.59 9.15 -20.26
CA GLY A 474 -0.59 9.27 -21.72
C GLY A 474 0.40 8.35 -22.45
N ALA A 475 1.41 7.81 -21.77
CA ALA A 475 2.46 6.96 -22.37
C ALA A 475 1.99 5.49 -22.50
N LYS A 476 1.07 5.23 -23.42
CA LYS A 476 0.59 3.87 -23.72
C LYS A 476 1.53 3.12 -24.65
#